data_693904eb2e864182ef0eb76a750eeb91
#
_entry.id   693904eb2e864182ef0eb76a750eeb91
#
_cell.length_a   1.000
_cell.length_b   1.000
_cell.length_c   1.000
_cell.angle_alpha   90.00
_cell.angle_beta   90.00
_cell.angle_gamma   90.00
#
_symmetry.space_group_name_H-M   'P 1'
#
loop_
_entity.id
_entity.type
_entity.pdbx_description
1 polymer ?
#
loop_
_entity_poly.entity_id
_entity_poly.type
_entity_poly.pdbx_seq_one_letter_code
_entity_poly.pdbx_strand_id
1 'polypeptide(L)'
;VWRNAQPTLGPTPTGTLALAHNGNLTNTVELRELAADIADDGEDFERGASTDTSLVTALLGMADRIPGPAPFIATPAVTPGDEDTDEVTSASAVVDPEPAPLVGAALKVLPRIRGAFSLVFMDENTLYAARDPHGYRPLVLGRLASGWVVASETAALDLCGATVVREIEPGELISIDASGVHSRRFAVRRANTCVFEYVYLARPDTTIGGRRIVAARHEMGAALARENPIEADLVMPTPDSGTPAAIGYAQEAGIPFAQGLVKNAYVGRTFIEPTQSLRQLGIRLKLNPLREVIEGKRLVVIDDSIVRGNTQRALVKMLREAGAAEVHIRISSPPVLWPCFFGIDFPTRAELIASSMSVEQVRDSIGADSLAYLSIDGMVAATGQGTSLCLGCFTGEYPETIPAGTPVPGTPDATPC
;
A
#
# COMPACT_ATOMS: atom_id res chain seq x y z
N VAL A 1 7.04 7.03 21.31
CA VAL A 1 7.56 6.97 19.91
C VAL A 1 8.47 5.76 19.73
N TRP A 2 9.47 5.53 20.58
CA TRP A 2 10.38 4.36 20.46
C TRP A 2 9.69 3.01 20.72
N ARG A 3 8.62 2.98 21.56
CA ARG A 3 7.87 1.75 21.87
C ARG A 3 7.10 1.17 20.69
N ASN A 4 6.83 1.98 19.66
CA ASN A 4 6.08 1.60 18.47
C ASN A 4 6.99 1.37 17.26
N ALA A 5 8.32 1.40 17.44
CA ALA A 5 9.26 1.11 16.36
C ALA A 5 9.23 -0.37 16.00
N GLN A 6 9.25 -0.65 14.71
CA GLN A 6 9.35 -2.01 14.19
C GLN A 6 10.83 -2.35 13.89
N PRO A 7 11.24 -3.62 14.05
CA PRO A 7 10.41 -4.75 14.48
C PRO A 7 10.04 -4.68 15.96
N THR A 8 8.84 -5.16 16.31
CA THR A 8 8.46 -5.43 17.69
C THR A 8 9.05 -6.74 18.16
N LEU A 9 9.46 -6.81 19.43
CA LEU A 9 10.05 -8.00 20.02
C LEU A 9 9.08 -8.60 21.04
N GLY A 10 8.98 -9.92 21.09
CA GLY A 10 8.18 -10.65 22.06
C GLY A 10 8.79 -12.00 22.43
N PRO A 11 8.54 -12.51 23.64
CA PRO A 11 8.94 -13.85 24.04
C PRO A 11 8.10 -14.91 23.31
N THR A 12 8.70 -16.08 23.09
CA THR A 12 8.03 -17.30 22.65
C THR A 12 8.44 -18.45 23.57
N PRO A 13 7.74 -19.58 23.56
CA PRO A 13 8.16 -20.75 24.35
C PRO A 13 9.57 -21.25 24.04
N THR A 14 10.10 -20.95 22.85
CA THR A 14 11.40 -21.45 22.37
C THR A 14 12.46 -20.37 22.21
N GLY A 15 12.16 -19.09 22.49
CA GLY A 15 13.14 -18.00 22.32
C GLY A 15 12.48 -16.63 22.15
N THR A 16 12.95 -15.86 21.20
CA THR A 16 12.47 -14.50 20.92
C THR A 16 11.92 -14.38 19.50
N LEU A 17 10.79 -13.69 19.37
CA LEU A 17 10.16 -13.32 18.12
C LEU A 17 10.45 -11.84 17.82
N ALA A 18 10.88 -11.54 16.59
CA ALA A 18 10.90 -10.19 16.03
C ALA A 18 9.89 -10.10 14.89
N LEU A 19 9.02 -9.07 14.87
CA LEU A 19 7.95 -8.95 13.87
C LEU A 19 7.83 -7.52 13.33
N ALA A 20 7.70 -7.43 12.00
CA ALA A 20 7.38 -6.21 11.26
C ALA A 20 6.08 -6.39 10.47
N HIS A 21 5.28 -5.31 10.38
CA HIS A 21 3.95 -5.27 9.78
C HIS A 21 3.82 -4.09 8.82
N ASN A 22 3.31 -4.35 7.63
CA ASN A 22 2.84 -3.35 6.69
C ASN A 22 1.34 -3.57 6.44
N GLY A 23 0.51 -2.65 6.91
CA GLY A 23 -0.94 -2.76 6.80
C GLY A 23 -1.67 -2.06 7.94
N ASN A 24 -2.91 -2.47 8.18
CA ASN A 24 -3.73 -2.02 9.30
C ASN A 24 -4.81 -3.07 9.58
N LEU A 25 -4.98 -3.44 10.84
CA LEU A 25 -5.95 -4.44 11.25
C LEU A 25 -7.31 -3.80 11.55
N THR A 26 -8.38 -4.48 11.15
CA THR A 26 -9.76 -3.99 11.33
C THR A 26 -10.45 -4.56 12.57
N ASN A 27 -9.90 -5.61 13.18
CA ASN A 27 -10.48 -6.29 14.35
C ASN A 27 -9.58 -6.28 15.60
N THR A 28 -8.85 -5.21 15.81
CA THR A 28 -7.93 -5.07 16.95
C THR A 28 -8.60 -5.21 18.31
N VAL A 29 -9.89 -4.84 18.45
CA VAL A 29 -10.67 -4.99 19.68
C VAL A 29 -10.84 -6.48 20.00
N GLU A 30 -11.35 -7.27 19.05
CA GLU A 30 -11.53 -8.73 19.20
C GLU A 30 -10.20 -9.43 19.52
N LEU A 31 -9.12 -9.01 18.87
CA LEU A 31 -7.79 -9.59 19.10
C LEU A 31 -7.21 -9.22 20.48
N ARG A 32 -7.52 -8.03 20.99
CA ARG A 32 -7.15 -7.64 22.38
C ARG A 32 -7.91 -8.43 23.43
N GLU A 33 -9.21 -8.64 23.23
CA GLU A 33 -10.02 -9.50 24.09
C GLU A 33 -9.45 -10.92 24.12
N LEU A 34 -9.16 -11.50 22.95
CA LEU A 34 -8.52 -12.81 22.85
C LEU A 34 -7.18 -12.86 23.60
N ALA A 35 -6.35 -11.83 23.43
CA ALA A 35 -5.06 -11.79 24.11
C ALA A 35 -5.19 -11.66 25.63
N ALA A 36 -6.17 -10.87 26.11
CA ALA A 36 -6.46 -10.75 27.55
C ALA A 36 -6.97 -12.07 28.13
N ASP A 37 -7.82 -12.81 27.41
CA ASP A 37 -8.37 -14.09 27.84
C ASP A 37 -7.31 -15.20 27.99
N ILE A 38 -6.22 -15.11 27.21
CA ILE A 38 -5.15 -16.14 27.23
C ILE A 38 -3.90 -15.68 28.00
N ALA A 39 -3.84 -14.44 28.45
CA ALA A 39 -2.76 -13.93 29.29
C ALA A 39 -2.79 -14.54 30.71
N ASP A 40 -1.64 -14.75 31.32
CA ASP A 40 -1.57 -15.18 32.72
C ASP A 40 -1.93 -14.02 33.66
N ASP A 41 -2.48 -14.35 34.84
CA ASP A 41 -2.75 -13.39 35.92
C ASP A 41 -1.45 -12.65 36.30
N GLY A 42 -1.38 -11.35 35.97
CA GLY A 42 -0.23 -10.49 36.23
C GLY A 42 0.60 -10.09 35.02
N GLU A 43 0.35 -10.64 33.84
CA GLU A 43 0.88 -10.11 32.58
C GLU A 43 0.13 -8.83 32.22
N ASP A 44 0.79 -7.68 32.31
CA ASP A 44 0.22 -6.36 31.99
C ASP A 44 0.22 -6.17 30.45
N PHE A 45 -0.65 -6.93 29.80
CA PHE A 45 -0.81 -6.91 28.34
C PHE A 45 -1.19 -5.51 27.81
N GLU A 46 -2.03 -4.78 28.57
CA GLU A 46 -2.51 -3.44 28.19
C GLU A 46 -1.39 -2.40 28.09
N ARG A 47 -0.31 -2.55 28.87
CA ARG A 47 0.84 -1.62 28.85
C ARG A 47 1.83 -1.89 27.72
N GLY A 48 1.83 -3.10 27.13
CA GLY A 48 2.80 -3.53 26.13
C GLY A 48 2.33 -3.39 24.67
N ALA A 49 1.06 -3.69 24.39
CA ALA A 49 0.51 -3.79 23.05
C ALA A 49 -0.26 -2.54 22.62
N SER A 50 0.47 -1.47 22.30
CA SER A 50 -0.15 -0.20 21.86
C SER A 50 -0.36 -0.10 20.34
N THR A 51 0.18 -1.03 19.54
CA THR A 51 0.06 -1.07 18.08
C THR A 51 -0.45 -2.42 17.59
N ASP A 52 -0.96 -2.47 16.36
CA ASP A 52 -1.33 -3.70 15.66
C ASP A 52 -0.18 -4.71 15.65
N THR A 53 1.03 -4.22 15.37
CA THR A 53 2.25 -5.03 15.33
C THR A 53 2.55 -5.68 16.67
N SER A 54 2.51 -4.91 17.76
CA SER A 54 2.76 -5.43 19.11
C SER A 54 1.69 -6.43 19.57
N LEU A 55 0.44 -6.23 19.14
CA LEU A 55 -0.67 -7.15 19.41
C LEU A 55 -0.45 -8.50 18.72
N VAL A 56 -0.12 -8.49 17.43
CA VAL A 56 0.18 -9.73 16.68
C VAL A 56 1.41 -10.45 17.25
N THR A 57 2.45 -9.68 17.63
CA THR A 57 3.65 -10.23 18.27
C THR A 57 3.30 -10.98 19.58
N ALA A 58 2.48 -10.38 20.42
CA ALA A 58 2.05 -11.01 21.67
C ALA A 58 1.19 -12.26 21.43
N LEU A 59 0.23 -12.21 20.51
CA LEU A 59 -0.61 -13.36 20.16
C LEU A 59 0.21 -14.55 19.62
N LEU A 60 1.23 -14.27 18.78
CA LEU A 60 2.14 -15.32 18.29
C LEU A 60 2.97 -15.92 19.43
N GLY A 61 3.41 -15.12 20.39
CA GLY A 61 4.16 -15.59 21.56
C GLY A 61 3.33 -16.45 22.52
N MET A 62 2.01 -16.23 22.59
CA MET A 62 1.05 -16.95 23.45
C MET A 62 0.17 -17.96 22.69
N ALA A 63 0.51 -18.28 21.44
CA ALA A 63 -0.37 -19.05 20.54
C ALA A 63 -0.65 -20.49 21.03
N ASP A 64 0.19 -21.07 21.86
CA ASP A 64 -0.03 -22.37 22.50
C ASP A 64 -1.24 -22.37 23.44
N ARG A 65 -1.57 -21.22 24.04
CA ARG A 65 -2.71 -20.99 24.92
C ARG A 65 -4.02 -20.78 24.16
N ILE A 66 -3.97 -20.50 22.84
CA ILE A 66 -5.17 -20.33 22.00
C ILE A 66 -5.89 -21.68 21.84
N PRO A 67 -7.17 -21.81 22.24
CA PRO A 67 -7.91 -23.06 22.16
C PRO A 67 -8.23 -23.46 20.72
N GLY A 68 -8.23 -24.77 20.46
CA GLY A 68 -8.61 -25.40 19.20
C GLY A 68 -7.42 -25.79 18.32
N PRO A 69 -7.63 -26.71 17.38
CA PRO A 69 -6.61 -27.07 16.40
C PRO A 69 -6.37 -25.91 15.45
N ALA A 70 -5.13 -25.79 14.95
CA ALA A 70 -4.84 -24.89 13.85
C ALA A 70 -5.71 -25.32 12.64
N PRO A 71 -6.46 -24.40 12.00
CA PRO A 71 -7.14 -24.70 10.75
C PRO A 71 -6.08 -24.96 9.68
N PHE A 72 -5.82 -26.23 9.38
CA PHE A 72 -4.75 -26.63 8.47
C PHE A 72 -5.32 -26.89 7.07
N ILE A 73 -4.80 -26.18 6.07
CA ILE A 73 -4.93 -26.54 4.67
C ILE A 73 -3.50 -26.72 4.13
N ALA A 74 -3.04 -27.97 4.05
CA ALA A 74 -1.78 -28.31 3.40
C ALA A 74 -1.87 -28.02 1.90
N THR A 75 -0.93 -27.27 1.36
CA THR A 75 -0.65 -27.21 -0.08
C THR A 75 0.73 -27.80 -0.33
N PRO A 76 0.90 -28.62 -1.38
CA PRO A 76 2.23 -29.17 -1.69
C PRO A 76 3.22 -28.05 -1.97
N ALA A 77 4.46 -28.26 -1.55
CA ALA A 77 5.57 -27.36 -1.84
C ALA A 77 5.75 -27.20 -3.35
N VAL A 78 5.70 -25.96 -3.84
CA VAL A 78 6.10 -25.66 -5.21
C VAL A 78 7.61 -25.50 -5.20
N THR A 79 8.31 -26.55 -5.67
CA THR A 79 9.73 -26.46 -6.01
C THR A 79 9.90 -25.64 -7.29
N PRO A 80 10.74 -24.60 -7.33
CA PRO A 80 11.06 -23.89 -8.57
C PRO A 80 11.94 -24.80 -9.42
N GLY A 81 11.44 -25.25 -10.59
CA GLY A 81 12.30 -25.82 -11.61
C GLY A 81 11.85 -27.06 -12.38
N ASP A 82 10.56 -27.35 -12.52
CA ASP A 82 10.10 -28.37 -13.49
C ASP A 82 8.95 -27.78 -14.33
N GLU A 83 9.30 -27.13 -15.42
CA GLU A 83 8.45 -27.02 -16.61
C GLU A 83 8.66 -28.31 -17.44
N ASP A 84 7.54 -28.94 -17.82
CA ASP A 84 7.38 -30.16 -18.63
C ASP A 84 7.52 -31.51 -17.90
N THR A 85 6.38 -32.02 -17.43
CA THR A 85 5.91 -33.39 -17.78
C THR A 85 4.51 -33.63 -17.24
N ASP A 86 3.57 -33.87 -18.14
CA ASP A 86 2.27 -34.53 -17.88
C ASP A 86 2.52 -35.96 -17.45
N GLU A 87 2.57 -36.23 -16.15
CA GLU A 87 2.30 -37.59 -15.60
C GLU A 87 1.87 -37.48 -14.14
N VAL A 88 0.57 -37.65 -13.93
CA VAL A 88 -0.01 -37.83 -12.59
C VAL A 88 0.45 -39.19 -12.04
N THR A 89 1.59 -39.20 -11.36
CA THR A 89 2.01 -40.32 -10.56
C THR A 89 1.73 -40.05 -9.08
N SER A 90 1.08 -41.01 -8.44
CA SER A 90 0.67 -41.07 -7.04
C SER A 90 1.69 -40.44 -6.09
N ALA A 91 1.29 -39.35 -5.44
CA ALA A 91 2.06 -38.73 -4.39
C ALA A 91 2.29 -39.68 -3.23
N SER A 92 3.49 -40.24 -3.10
CA SER A 92 3.98 -40.76 -1.82
C SER A 92 3.93 -39.60 -0.83
N ALA A 93 3.31 -39.78 0.33
CA ALA A 93 3.28 -38.83 1.42
C ALA A 93 4.75 -38.49 1.80
N VAL A 94 5.20 -37.35 1.37
CA VAL A 94 6.43 -36.75 1.88
C VAL A 94 6.10 -36.41 3.33
N VAL A 95 6.74 -37.11 4.27
CA VAL A 95 6.70 -36.77 5.69
C VAL A 95 7.34 -35.38 5.77
N ASP A 96 6.50 -34.36 5.98
CA ASP A 96 6.99 -32.98 6.20
C ASP A 96 8.03 -33.03 7.34
N PRO A 97 9.20 -32.42 7.16
CA PRO A 97 10.12 -32.22 8.28
C PRO A 97 9.37 -31.47 9.39
N GLU A 98 9.74 -31.74 10.64
CA GLU A 98 9.08 -31.11 11.80
C GLU A 98 8.93 -29.60 11.54
N PRO A 99 7.71 -29.06 11.58
CA PRO A 99 7.49 -27.67 11.15
C PRO A 99 8.27 -26.71 12.04
N ALA A 100 8.85 -25.67 11.44
CA ALA A 100 9.57 -24.64 12.19
C ALA A 100 8.72 -24.07 13.35
N PRO A 101 9.32 -23.68 14.48
CA PRO A 101 8.64 -23.47 15.77
C PRO A 101 7.42 -22.54 15.72
N LEU A 102 7.49 -21.44 14.95
CA LEU A 102 6.38 -20.47 14.87
C LEU A 102 5.34 -20.78 13.81
N VAL A 103 5.49 -21.82 12.99
CA VAL A 103 4.49 -22.21 11.98
C VAL A 103 3.17 -22.58 12.65
N GLY A 104 3.21 -23.43 13.70
CA GLY A 104 2.01 -23.80 14.45
C GLY A 104 1.31 -22.60 15.10
N ALA A 105 2.09 -21.69 15.68
CA ALA A 105 1.60 -20.42 16.24
C ALA A 105 0.93 -19.56 15.16
N ALA A 106 1.59 -19.36 14.03
CA ALA A 106 1.07 -18.57 12.91
C ALA A 106 -0.24 -19.16 12.35
N LEU A 107 -0.32 -20.48 12.18
CA LEU A 107 -1.54 -21.14 11.69
C LEU A 107 -2.73 -21.05 12.68
N LYS A 108 -2.48 -20.79 13.97
CA LYS A 108 -3.54 -20.52 14.94
C LYS A 108 -3.95 -19.04 14.95
N VAL A 109 -3.00 -18.10 14.80
CA VAL A 109 -3.22 -16.67 14.94
C VAL A 109 -3.70 -16.03 13.64
N LEU A 110 -3.00 -16.25 12.50
CA LEU A 110 -3.27 -15.57 11.23
C LEU A 110 -4.72 -15.69 10.73
N PRO A 111 -5.40 -16.85 10.84
CA PRO A 111 -6.81 -16.96 10.41
C PRO A 111 -7.80 -16.11 11.22
N ARG A 112 -7.37 -15.59 12.38
CA ARG A 112 -8.20 -14.75 13.25
C ARG A 112 -8.01 -13.26 12.98
N ILE A 113 -6.97 -12.89 12.25
CA ILE A 113 -6.66 -11.52 11.91
C ILE A 113 -7.51 -11.07 10.72
N ARG A 114 -8.12 -9.89 10.82
CA ARG A 114 -8.83 -9.22 9.73
C ARG A 114 -8.17 -7.90 9.39
N GLY A 115 -8.34 -7.45 8.15
CA GLY A 115 -7.72 -6.25 7.62
C GLY A 115 -6.52 -6.54 6.74
N ALA A 116 -5.73 -5.53 6.48
CA ALA A 116 -4.55 -5.63 5.63
C ALA A 116 -3.31 -5.98 6.45
N PHE A 117 -2.61 -7.03 6.05
CA PHE A 117 -1.32 -7.34 6.63
C PHE A 117 -0.36 -8.04 5.67
N SER A 118 0.83 -7.49 5.56
CA SER A 118 2.02 -8.15 5.07
C SER A 118 2.99 -8.21 6.24
N LEU A 119 3.19 -9.39 6.79
CA LEU A 119 4.01 -9.64 7.97
C LEU A 119 5.34 -10.27 7.57
N VAL A 120 6.42 -9.79 8.17
CA VAL A 120 7.72 -10.45 8.16
C VAL A 120 8.15 -10.62 9.61
N PHE A 121 8.42 -11.85 10.01
CA PHE A 121 8.83 -12.15 11.38
C PHE A 121 9.89 -13.25 11.41
N MET A 122 10.62 -13.34 12.49
CA MET A 122 11.70 -14.30 12.63
C MET A 122 11.91 -14.73 14.08
N ASP A 123 12.35 -15.94 14.26
CA ASP A 123 13.03 -16.42 15.45
C ASP A 123 14.54 -16.53 15.20
N GLU A 124 15.24 -17.25 16.04
CA GLU A 124 16.70 -17.39 15.97
C GLU A 124 17.22 -18.06 14.71
N ASN A 125 16.39 -18.92 14.06
CA ASN A 125 16.83 -19.78 12.96
C ASN A 125 15.98 -19.69 11.70
N THR A 126 14.79 -19.09 11.77
CA THR A 126 13.81 -19.11 10.69
C THR A 126 13.26 -17.72 10.41
N LEU A 127 13.17 -17.36 9.14
CA LEU A 127 12.46 -16.20 8.64
C LEU A 127 11.07 -16.64 8.15
N TYR A 128 10.05 -15.92 8.56
CA TYR A 128 8.66 -16.15 8.16
C TYR A 128 8.12 -14.93 7.42
N ALA A 129 7.21 -15.17 6.47
CA ALA A 129 6.44 -14.11 5.86
C ALA A 129 5.00 -14.57 5.61
N ALA A 130 4.04 -13.70 5.87
CA ALA A 130 2.62 -13.97 5.69
C ALA A 130 1.92 -12.78 5.04
N ARG A 131 0.99 -13.07 4.11
CA ARG A 131 0.20 -12.07 3.42
C ARG A 131 -1.29 -12.32 3.68
N ASP A 132 -2.05 -11.28 3.99
CA ASP A 132 -3.49 -11.39 4.27
C ASP A 132 -4.26 -12.10 3.14
N PRO A 133 -5.49 -12.64 3.41
CA PRO A 133 -6.26 -13.39 2.42
C PRO A 133 -6.67 -12.61 1.17
N HIS A 134 -6.68 -11.26 1.24
CA HIS A 134 -6.98 -10.38 0.13
C HIS A 134 -5.72 -9.93 -0.62
N GLY A 135 -4.54 -9.98 0.03
CA GLY A 135 -3.29 -9.48 -0.53
C GLY A 135 -3.34 -7.98 -0.77
N TYR A 136 -3.94 -7.24 0.18
CA TYR A 136 -4.07 -5.78 0.06
C TYR A 136 -2.73 -5.11 -0.17
N ARG A 137 -1.72 -5.45 0.68
CA ARG A 137 -0.38 -4.91 0.54
C ARG A 137 0.52 -5.90 -0.18
N PRO A 138 1.48 -5.41 -0.99
CA PRO A 138 2.40 -6.30 -1.71
C PRO A 138 3.39 -6.97 -0.77
N LEU A 139 3.82 -8.18 -1.13
CA LEU A 139 4.89 -8.93 -0.47
C LEU A 139 5.52 -9.87 -1.49
N VAL A 140 6.84 -9.82 -1.64
CA VAL A 140 7.57 -10.56 -2.66
C VAL A 140 8.74 -11.35 -2.07
N LEU A 141 9.01 -12.51 -2.68
CA LEU A 141 10.13 -13.37 -2.38
C LEU A 141 11.21 -13.20 -3.46
N GLY A 142 12.43 -12.99 -3.03
CA GLY A 142 13.61 -12.89 -3.88
C GLY A 142 14.71 -13.86 -3.49
N ARG A 143 15.60 -14.13 -4.43
CA ARG A 143 16.76 -15.03 -4.27
C ARG A 143 18.06 -14.26 -4.43
N LEU A 144 18.95 -14.37 -3.44
CA LEU A 144 20.35 -14.00 -3.50
C LEU A 144 21.22 -15.22 -3.77
N ALA A 145 22.46 -15.03 -4.17
CA ALA A 145 23.43 -16.11 -4.31
C ALA A 145 23.61 -16.91 -3.01
N SER A 146 23.53 -16.23 -1.85
CA SER A 146 23.78 -16.81 -0.52
C SER A 146 22.52 -16.96 0.35
N GLY A 147 21.31 -16.69 -0.17
CA GLY A 147 20.12 -16.76 0.69
C GLY A 147 18.87 -16.22 0.02
N TRP A 148 17.88 -15.88 0.85
CA TRP A 148 16.56 -15.42 0.45
C TRP A 148 16.30 -14.01 0.99
N VAL A 149 15.44 -13.28 0.30
CA VAL A 149 14.98 -11.94 0.70
C VAL A 149 13.47 -11.89 0.61
N VAL A 150 12.85 -11.30 1.61
CA VAL A 150 11.43 -10.94 1.58
C VAL A 150 11.32 -9.42 1.66
N ALA A 151 10.55 -8.82 0.79
CA ALA A 151 10.33 -7.38 0.75
C ALA A 151 8.90 -7.04 0.33
N SER A 152 8.48 -5.79 0.58
CA SER A 152 7.19 -5.30 0.10
C SER A 152 7.18 -5.11 -1.42
N GLU A 153 8.30 -4.70 -2.02
CA GLU A 153 8.36 -4.31 -3.42
C GLU A 153 9.55 -4.93 -4.17
N THR A 154 9.37 -5.23 -5.47
CA THR A 154 10.44 -5.74 -6.32
C THR A 154 11.62 -4.77 -6.43
N ALA A 155 11.36 -3.46 -6.37
CA ALA A 155 12.40 -2.44 -6.36
C ALA A 155 13.39 -2.59 -5.18
N ALA A 156 12.93 -3.12 -4.03
CA ALA A 156 13.82 -3.41 -2.91
C ALA A 156 14.73 -4.61 -3.19
N LEU A 157 14.23 -5.60 -3.92
CA LEU A 157 15.04 -6.76 -4.38
C LEU A 157 16.13 -6.32 -5.35
N ASP A 158 15.80 -5.44 -6.31
CA ASP A 158 16.76 -4.86 -7.25
C ASP A 158 17.91 -4.14 -6.51
N LEU A 159 17.58 -3.36 -5.48
CA LEU A 159 18.57 -2.64 -4.65
C LEU A 159 19.52 -3.59 -3.90
N CYS A 160 19.02 -4.77 -3.49
CA CYS A 160 19.82 -5.79 -2.82
C CYS A 160 20.59 -6.70 -3.79
N GLY A 161 20.36 -6.57 -5.09
CA GLY A 161 20.91 -7.49 -6.10
C GLY A 161 20.25 -8.88 -6.07
N ALA A 162 19.03 -8.99 -5.57
CA ALA A 162 18.27 -10.22 -5.54
C ALA A 162 17.42 -10.38 -6.80
N THR A 163 17.29 -11.62 -7.27
CA THR A 163 16.35 -11.97 -8.35
C THR A 163 14.96 -12.20 -7.78
N VAL A 164 13.94 -11.62 -8.40
CA VAL A 164 12.53 -11.86 -8.04
C VAL A 164 12.19 -13.32 -8.34
N VAL A 165 11.68 -14.04 -7.34
CA VAL A 165 11.18 -15.41 -7.51
C VAL A 165 9.68 -15.38 -7.81
N ARG A 166 8.88 -14.79 -6.90
CA ARG A 166 7.45 -14.61 -7.07
C ARG A 166 6.86 -13.67 -6.02
N GLU A 167 5.64 -13.27 -6.20
CA GLU A 167 4.83 -12.69 -5.13
C GLU A 167 4.45 -13.80 -4.12
N ILE A 168 4.33 -13.42 -2.84
CA ILE A 168 3.70 -14.26 -1.81
C ILE A 168 2.19 -14.15 -2.00
N GLU A 169 1.52 -15.30 -2.14
CA GLU A 169 0.10 -15.36 -2.45
C GLU A 169 -0.77 -14.86 -1.29
N PRO A 170 -1.94 -14.27 -1.57
CA PRO A 170 -2.92 -13.95 -0.54
C PRO A 170 -3.31 -15.20 0.26
N GLY A 171 -3.26 -15.13 1.60
CA GLY A 171 -3.53 -16.24 2.51
C GLY A 171 -2.39 -17.24 2.65
N GLU A 172 -1.19 -16.89 2.20
CA GLU A 172 0.01 -17.73 2.28
C GLU A 172 0.91 -17.32 3.45
N LEU A 173 1.46 -18.33 4.11
CA LEU A 173 2.57 -18.27 5.05
C LEU A 173 3.76 -19.00 4.45
N ILE A 174 4.91 -18.37 4.37
CA ILE A 174 6.19 -19.03 4.07
C ILE A 174 7.09 -19.04 5.30
N SER A 175 7.87 -20.11 5.44
CA SER A 175 8.99 -20.21 6.37
C SER A 175 10.25 -20.54 5.61
N ILE A 176 11.36 -19.91 6.00
CA ILE A 176 12.66 -20.00 5.33
C ILE A 176 13.70 -20.33 6.39
N ASP A 177 14.30 -21.50 6.29
CA ASP A 177 15.32 -21.99 7.21
C ASP A 177 16.49 -22.65 6.44
N ALA A 178 17.36 -23.38 7.14
CA ALA A 178 18.50 -24.06 6.54
C ALA A 178 18.10 -25.15 5.52
N SER A 179 16.88 -25.70 5.60
CA SER A 179 16.34 -26.69 4.67
C SER A 179 15.72 -26.06 3.41
N GLY A 180 15.44 -24.75 3.43
CA GLY A 180 14.91 -24.01 2.28
C GLY A 180 13.65 -23.21 2.57
N VAL A 181 12.80 -23.06 1.54
CA VAL A 181 11.52 -22.31 1.59
C VAL A 181 10.37 -23.29 1.65
N HIS A 182 9.53 -23.16 2.66
CA HIS A 182 8.32 -23.96 2.84
C HIS A 182 7.09 -23.04 2.78
N SER A 183 6.10 -23.43 1.99
CA SER A 183 4.86 -22.68 1.81
C SER A 183 3.67 -23.42 2.43
N ARG A 184 2.79 -22.67 3.08
CA ARG A 184 1.52 -23.18 3.65
C ARG A 184 0.42 -22.14 3.45
N ARG A 185 -0.82 -22.62 3.28
CA ARG A 185 -1.97 -21.71 3.26
C ARG A 185 -2.67 -21.72 4.62
N PHE A 186 -2.87 -20.53 5.18
CA PHE A 186 -3.66 -20.35 6.39
C PHE A 186 -5.09 -19.86 6.10
N ALA A 187 -5.35 -19.39 4.87
CA ALA A 187 -6.68 -18.93 4.45
C ALA A 187 -6.91 -19.13 2.94
N VAL A 188 -8.18 -19.12 2.54
CA VAL A 188 -8.58 -19.13 1.13
C VAL A 188 -8.23 -17.80 0.48
N ARG A 189 -7.58 -17.85 -0.68
CA ARG A 189 -7.23 -16.67 -1.48
C ARG A 189 -8.49 -15.92 -1.94
N ARG A 190 -8.55 -14.62 -1.69
CA ARG A 190 -9.64 -13.71 -2.09
C ARG A 190 -9.04 -12.41 -2.66
N ALA A 191 -8.19 -12.51 -3.68
CA ALA A 191 -7.38 -11.41 -4.16
C ALA A 191 -8.14 -10.10 -4.39
N ASN A 192 -7.71 -9.04 -3.69
CA ASN A 192 -8.21 -7.67 -3.78
C ASN A 192 -7.07 -6.69 -3.47
N THR A 193 -6.04 -6.68 -4.31
CA THR A 193 -4.87 -5.81 -4.14
C THR A 193 -5.29 -4.33 -4.10
N CYS A 194 -4.69 -3.56 -3.23
CA CYS A 194 -4.97 -2.14 -3.12
C CYS A 194 -4.66 -1.41 -4.43
N VAL A 195 -5.67 -0.80 -5.07
CA VAL A 195 -5.47 -0.04 -6.31
C VAL A 195 -4.59 1.19 -6.10
N PHE A 196 -4.55 1.73 -4.87
CA PHE A 196 -3.75 2.91 -4.55
C PHE A 196 -2.23 2.63 -4.58
N GLU A 197 -1.82 1.36 -4.56
CA GLU A 197 -0.45 0.97 -4.89
C GLU A 197 -0.08 1.41 -6.32
N TYR A 198 -0.97 1.17 -7.28
CA TYR A 198 -0.76 1.59 -8.66
C TYR A 198 -0.84 3.10 -8.83
N VAL A 199 -1.77 3.76 -8.13
CA VAL A 199 -1.97 5.21 -8.22
C VAL A 199 -0.78 5.97 -7.63
N TYR A 200 -0.35 5.61 -6.41
CA TYR A 200 0.58 6.44 -5.65
C TYR A 200 1.67 5.70 -4.87
N LEU A 201 1.31 4.64 -4.08
CA LEU A 201 2.19 4.15 -3.02
C LEU A 201 3.43 3.44 -3.52
N ALA A 202 3.26 2.48 -4.45
CA ALA A 202 4.38 1.70 -4.97
C ALA A 202 5.34 2.57 -5.77
N ARG A 203 6.62 2.24 -5.70
CA ARG A 203 7.64 2.91 -6.53
C ARG A 203 7.38 2.67 -8.00
N PRO A 204 7.70 3.63 -8.89
CA PRO A 204 7.47 3.47 -10.35
C PRO A 204 8.20 2.27 -10.97
N ASP A 205 9.33 1.88 -10.41
CA ASP A 205 10.18 0.77 -10.83
C ASP A 205 9.72 -0.60 -10.28
N THR A 206 8.70 -0.64 -9.42
CA THR A 206 8.11 -1.87 -8.87
C THR A 206 7.19 -2.56 -9.88
N THR A 207 7.07 -3.89 -9.77
CA THR A 207 6.11 -4.74 -10.47
C THR A 207 5.13 -5.35 -9.46
N ILE A 208 3.82 -5.22 -9.70
CA ILE A 208 2.75 -5.83 -8.92
C ILE A 208 1.80 -6.55 -9.87
N GLY A 209 1.44 -7.81 -9.58
CA GLY A 209 0.55 -8.61 -10.43
C GLY A 209 1.05 -8.71 -11.88
N GLY A 210 2.35 -8.80 -12.10
CA GLY A 210 2.97 -8.84 -13.42
C GLY A 210 2.97 -7.50 -14.18
N ARG A 211 2.43 -6.42 -13.61
CA ARG A 211 2.35 -5.09 -14.23
C ARG A 211 3.34 -4.12 -13.59
N ARG A 212 4.21 -3.50 -14.38
CA ARG A 212 5.09 -2.42 -13.89
C ARG A 212 4.27 -1.18 -13.54
N ILE A 213 4.54 -0.61 -12.38
CA ILE A 213 3.81 0.57 -11.88
C ILE A 213 3.96 1.77 -12.81
N VAL A 214 5.17 2.03 -13.33
CA VAL A 214 5.39 3.12 -14.29
C VAL A 214 4.51 2.97 -15.53
N ALA A 215 4.36 1.75 -16.05
CA ALA A 215 3.53 1.49 -17.23
C ALA A 215 2.03 1.66 -16.94
N ALA A 216 1.57 1.23 -15.74
CA ALA A 216 0.18 1.46 -15.32
C ALA A 216 -0.14 2.95 -15.17
N ARG A 217 0.73 3.73 -14.52
CA ARG A 217 0.55 5.19 -14.37
C ARG A 217 0.60 5.92 -15.71
N HIS A 218 1.47 5.49 -16.61
CA HIS A 218 1.52 6.03 -17.98
C HIS A 218 0.19 5.82 -18.71
N GLU A 219 -0.37 4.60 -18.63
CA GLU A 219 -1.67 4.29 -19.25
C GLU A 219 -2.83 5.04 -18.55
N MET A 220 -2.78 5.24 -17.22
CA MET A 220 -3.74 6.10 -16.52
C MET A 220 -3.72 7.52 -17.09
N GLY A 221 -2.54 8.07 -17.38
CA GLY A 221 -2.40 9.38 -18.00
C GLY A 221 -2.97 9.41 -19.43
N ALA A 222 -2.70 8.40 -20.23
CA ALA A 222 -3.24 8.29 -21.59
C ALA A 222 -4.79 8.16 -21.58
N ALA A 223 -5.33 7.31 -20.69
CA ALA A 223 -6.78 7.19 -20.52
C ALA A 223 -7.42 8.51 -20.08
N LEU A 224 -6.79 9.22 -19.13
CA LEU A 224 -7.25 10.53 -18.66
C LEU A 224 -7.30 11.56 -19.81
N ALA A 225 -6.34 11.54 -20.74
CA ALA A 225 -6.35 12.40 -21.92
C ALA A 225 -7.50 12.06 -22.88
N ARG A 226 -7.77 10.78 -23.10
CA ARG A 226 -8.89 10.33 -23.94
C ARG A 226 -10.26 10.71 -23.36
N GLU A 227 -10.40 10.56 -22.03
CA GLU A 227 -11.65 10.86 -21.33
C GLU A 227 -11.89 12.37 -21.19
N ASN A 228 -10.84 13.17 -21.09
CA ASN A 228 -10.91 14.59 -20.78
C ASN A 228 -10.00 15.44 -21.68
N PRO A 229 -10.26 15.47 -23.00
CA PRO A 229 -9.47 16.25 -23.94
C PRO A 229 -9.56 17.76 -23.67
N ILE A 230 -8.47 18.47 -23.89
CA ILE A 230 -8.41 19.92 -23.74
C ILE A 230 -7.32 20.49 -24.64
N GLU A 231 -7.53 21.72 -25.11
CA GLU A 231 -6.50 22.49 -25.79
C GLU A 231 -5.59 23.21 -24.79
N ALA A 232 -4.31 22.93 -24.83
CA ALA A 232 -3.31 23.55 -23.97
C ALA A 232 -1.96 23.61 -24.67
N ASP A 233 -1.03 24.40 -24.12
CA ASP A 233 0.28 24.61 -24.70
C ASP A 233 1.34 23.67 -24.10
N LEU A 234 1.08 23.15 -22.88
CA LEU A 234 2.05 22.37 -22.14
C LEU A 234 1.39 21.42 -21.15
N VAL A 235 1.88 20.17 -21.11
CA VAL A 235 1.59 19.21 -20.01
C VAL A 235 2.77 19.19 -19.06
N MET A 236 2.50 19.29 -17.77
CA MET A 236 3.52 19.20 -16.72
C MET A 236 3.03 18.37 -15.53
N PRO A 237 3.93 17.68 -14.80
CA PRO A 237 3.56 16.92 -13.61
C PRO A 237 3.59 17.78 -12.35
N THR A 238 2.84 17.36 -11.34
CA THR A 238 3.23 17.55 -9.93
C THR A 238 4.31 16.51 -9.60
N PRO A 239 5.57 16.89 -9.39
CA PRO A 239 6.63 15.94 -9.19
C PRO A 239 6.60 15.35 -7.76
N ASP A 240 6.96 14.05 -7.55
CA ASP A 240 7.45 13.08 -8.55
C ASP A 240 6.31 12.16 -9.02
N SER A 241 5.25 11.99 -8.24
CA SER A 241 4.19 10.98 -8.41
C SER A 241 3.38 11.16 -9.70
N GLY A 242 3.09 12.39 -10.09
CA GLY A 242 2.37 12.69 -11.33
C GLY A 242 3.19 12.51 -12.61
N THR A 243 4.52 12.33 -12.53
CA THR A 243 5.39 12.34 -13.72
C THR A 243 5.06 11.25 -14.74
N PRO A 244 4.89 9.96 -14.39
CA PRO A 244 4.57 8.94 -15.40
C PRO A 244 3.22 9.19 -16.07
N ALA A 245 2.20 9.60 -15.32
CA ALA A 245 0.88 9.91 -15.85
C ALA A 245 0.93 11.15 -16.76
N ALA A 246 1.71 12.18 -16.42
CA ALA A 246 1.90 13.36 -17.27
C ALA A 246 2.55 13.03 -18.62
N ILE A 247 3.52 12.11 -18.64
CA ILE A 247 4.12 11.63 -19.88
C ILE A 247 3.07 10.92 -20.73
N GLY A 248 2.29 10.00 -20.15
CA GLY A 248 1.22 9.29 -20.87
C GLY A 248 0.14 10.24 -21.40
N TYR A 249 -0.28 11.20 -20.60
CA TYR A 249 -1.24 12.24 -21.00
C TYR A 249 -0.71 13.06 -22.19
N ALA A 250 0.53 13.54 -22.10
CA ALA A 250 1.15 14.37 -23.13
C ALA A 250 1.28 13.65 -24.47
N GLN A 251 1.68 12.39 -24.44
CA GLN A 251 1.81 11.55 -25.64
C GLN A 251 0.46 11.29 -26.31
N GLU A 252 -0.57 10.95 -25.53
CA GLU A 252 -1.92 10.67 -26.03
C GLU A 252 -2.58 11.94 -26.58
N ALA A 253 -2.47 13.08 -25.86
CA ALA A 253 -3.06 14.35 -26.27
C ALA A 253 -2.28 15.04 -27.40
N GLY A 254 -1.05 14.65 -27.69
CA GLY A 254 -0.18 15.34 -28.64
C GLY A 254 0.27 16.73 -28.16
N ILE A 255 0.24 16.99 -26.86
CA ILE A 255 0.65 18.26 -26.26
C ILE A 255 2.09 18.13 -25.73
N PRO A 256 2.98 19.14 -25.94
CA PRO A 256 4.34 19.10 -25.43
C PRO A 256 4.42 18.84 -23.93
N PHE A 257 5.38 18.03 -23.50
CA PHE A 257 5.68 17.78 -22.09
C PHE A 257 6.90 18.58 -21.64
N ALA A 258 6.84 19.22 -20.46
CA ALA A 258 8.02 19.76 -19.79
C ALA A 258 7.84 19.74 -18.26
N GLN A 259 8.95 19.76 -17.53
CA GLN A 259 8.95 19.97 -16.09
C GLN A 259 8.87 21.49 -15.80
N GLY A 260 7.68 21.95 -15.41
CA GLY A 260 7.48 23.35 -14.96
C GLY A 260 7.75 23.57 -13.48
N LEU A 261 7.96 22.48 -12.72
CA LEU A 261 8.26 22.49 -11.28
C LEU A 261 9.50 21.67 -10.99
N VAL A 262 10.36 22.19 -10.12
CA VAL A 262 11.51 21.47 -9.58
C VAL A 262 11.28 21.18 -8.11
N LYS A 263 11.45 19.92 -7.73
CA LYS A 263 11.35 19.48 -6.34
C LYS A 263 12.68 19.74 -5.61
N ASN A 264 12.60 20.37 -4.44
CA ASN A 264 13.75 20.49 -3.57
C ASN A 264 14.01 19.19 -2.83
N ALA A 265 15.08 18.50 -3.19
CA ALA A 265 15.47 17.20 -2.62
C ALA A 265 15.87 17.28 -1.14
N TYR A 266 16.21 18.46 -0.63
CA TYR A 266 16.63 18.66 0.76
C TYR A 266 15.48 18.84 1.74
N VAL A 267 14.24 18.96 1.25
CA VAL A 267 13.04 19.13 2.08
C VAL A 267 12.26 17.81 2.14
N GLY A 268 12.13 17.27 3.35
CA GLY A 268 11.39 16.02 3.62
C GLY A 268 9.87 16.14 3.41
N ARG A 269 9.10 15.11 3.84
CA ARG A 269 7.64 15.07 3.74
C ARG A 269 6.99 16.13 4.64
N THR A 270 6.23 17.08 4.07
CA THR A 270 5.63 18.23 4.79
C THR A 270 4.19 18.00 5.26
N PHE A 271 3.51 16.95 4.81
CA PHE A 271 2.13 16.68 5.24
C PHE A 271 2.03 16.13 6.69
N ILE A 272 3.17 15.80 7.31
CA ILE A 272 3.28 15.38 8.71
C ILE A 272 3.35 16.60 9.67
N GLU A 273 3.49 17.82 9.13
CA GLU A 273 3.59 19.04 9.95
C GLU A 273 2.26 19.38 10.64
N PRO A 274 2.28 19.74 11.96
CA PRO A 274 1.08 19.86 12.78
C PRO A 274 0.18 21.04 12.45
N THR A 275 0.68 22.10 11.80
CA THR A 275 -0.11 23.30 11.52
C THR A 275 -0.30 23.58 10.03
N GLN A 276 -1.43 24.20 9.66
CA GLN A 276 -1.75 24.54 8.27
C GLN A 276 -0.78 25.56 7.66
N SER A 277 -0.32 26.53 8.44
CA SER A 277 0.66 27.54 8.00
C SER A 277 2.03 26.92 7.70
N LEU A 278 2.49 25.97 8.54
CA LEU A 278 3.73 25.24 8.31
C LEU A 278 3.62 24.31 7.08
N ARG A 279 2.45 23.71 6.85
CA ARG A 279 2.20 22.90 5.65
C ARG A 279 2.23 23.72 4.37
N GLN A 280 1.65 24.94 4.35
CA GLN A 280 1.70 25.84 3.20
C GLN A 280 3.12 26.36 2.92
N LEU A 281 3.87 26.73 3.96
CA LEU A 281 5.27 27.07 3.84
C LEU A 281 6.09 25.88 3.31
N GLY A 282 5.79 24.68 3.79
CA GLY A 282 6.41 23.45 3.36
C GLY A 282 6.23 23.16 1.86
N ILE A 283 5.07 23.45 1.26
CA ILE A 283 4.84 23.26 -0.18
C ILE A 283 5.72 24.25 -0.98
N ARG A 284 5.79 25.53 -0.57
CA ARG A 284 6.66 26.51 -1.21
C ARG A 284 8.15 26.19 -1.08
N LEU A 285 8.56 25.56 0.00
CA LEU A 285 9.94 25.09 0.18
C LEU A 285 10.27 23.86 -0.67
N LYS A 286 9.25 23.06 -0.99
CA LYS A 286 9.42 21.80 -1.75
C LYS A 286 9.44 21.97 -3.25
N LEU A 287 8.64 22.88 -3.78
CA LEU A 287 8.40 23.03 -5.22
C LEU A 287 8.80 24.44 -5.63
N ASN A 288 9.65 24.55 -6.65
CA ASN A 288 10.04 25.82 -7.25
C ASN A 288 9.57 25.87 -8.72
N PRO A 289 8.77 26.89 -9.13
CA PRO A 289 8.30 27.03 -10.50
C PRO A 289 9.41 27.56 -11.42
N LEU A 290 9.50 26.99 -12.61
CA LEU A 290 10.37 27.46 -13.71
C LEU A 290 9.58 28.45 -14.57
N ARG A 291 9.74 29.75 -14.31
CA ARG A 291 8.99 30.83 -14.98
C ARG A 291 9.11 30.77 -16.50
N GLU A 292 10.31 30.55 -17.02
CA GLU A 292 10.60 30.47 -18.44
C GLU A 292 9.87 29.34 -19.16
N VAL A 293 9.40 28.32 -18.40
CA VAL A 293 8.60 27.20 -18.92
C VAL A 293 7.10 27.52 -18.84
N ILE A 294 6.67 28.27 -17.81
CA ILE A 294 5.27 28.46 -17.39
C ILE A 294 4.66 29.74 -17.98
N GLU A 295 5.42 30.84 -18.05
CA GLU A 295 4.90 32.18 -18.32
C GLU A 295 4.16 32.22 -19.67
N GLY A 296 2.93 32.74 -19.63
CA GLY A 296 2.06 32.89 -20.80
C GLY A 296 1.45 31.61 -21.34
N LYS A 297 1.67 30.44 -20.71
CA LYS A 297 1.21 29.14 -21.19
C LYS A 297 -0.12 28.73 -20.55
N ARG A 298 -0.95 28.04 -21.35
CA ARG A 298 -2.09 27.24 -20.86
C ARG A 298 -1.55 25.88 -20.46
N LEU A 299 -1.62 25.57 -19.16
CA LEU A 299 -0.99 24.41 -18.56
C LEU A 299 -2.00 23.30 -18.29
N VAL A 300 -1.67 22.05 -18.65
CA VAL A 300 -2.28 20.87 -18.07
C VAL A 300 -1.35 20.32 -17.00
N VAL A 301 -1.81 20.34 -15.75
CA VAL A 301 -1.03 19.90 -14.59
C VAL A 301 -1.58 18.57 -14.12
N ILE A 302 -0.75 17.54 -14.18
CA ILE A 302 -1.12 16.16 -13.83
C ILE A 302 -0.67 15.85 -12.40
N ASP A 303 -1.60 15.36 -11.59
CA ASP A 303 -1.30 14.81 -10.26
C ASP A 303 -1.98 13.46 -10.07
N ASP A 304 -1.58 12.71 -9.04
CA ASP A 304 -2.12 11.37 -8.77
C ASP A 304 -3.51 11.41 -8.12
N SER A 305 -3.73 12.27 -7.13
CA SER A 305 -4.96 12.32 -6.33
C SER A 305 -5.17 13.67 -5.64
N ILE A 306 -6.43 13.97 -5.30
CA ILE A 306 -6.79 15.08 -4.41
C ILE A 306 -7.46 14.50 -3.16
N VAL A 307 -6.88 14.79 -1.99
CA VAL A 307 -7.43 14.37 -0.68
C VAL A 307 -8.11 15.54 0.02
N ARG A 308 -7.34 16.52 0.52
CA ARG A 308 -7.86 17.73 1.20
C ARG A 308 -7.87 18.99 0.31
N GLY A 309 -7.27 18.95 -0.86
CA GLY A 309 -7.18 20.06 -1.80
C GLY A 309 -6.19 21.19 -1.43
N ASN A 310 -5.57 21.14 -0.24
CA ASN A 310 -4.64 22.22 0.21
C ASN A 310 -3.40 22.31 -0.67
N THR A 311 -2.84 21.20 -1.09
CA THR A 311 -1.67 21.12 -1.97
C THR A 311 -2.00 21.71 -3.33
N GLN A 312 -3.15 21.33 -3.91
CA GLN A 312 -3.58 21.82 -5.22
C GLN A 312 -3.84 23.32 -5.22
N ARG A 313 -4.50 23.84 -4.17
CA ARG A 313 -4.72 25.30 -4.03
C ARG A 313 -3.40 26.08 -3.99
N ALA A 314 -2.43 25.61 -3.21
CA ALA A 314 -1.12 26.26 -3.14
C ALA A 314 -0.36 26.15 -4.47
N LEU A 315 -0.47 25.03 -5.16
CA LEU A 315 0.14 24.76 -6.45
C LEU A 315 -0.43 25.69 -7.53
N VAL A 316 -1.75 25.73 -7.69
CA VAL A 316 -2.42 26.62 -8.66
C VAL A 316 -2.04 28.07 -8.43
N LYS A 317 -2.04 28.53 -7.17
CA LYS A 317 -1.60 29.88 -6.82
C LYS A 317 -0.16 30.13 -7.24
N MET A 318 0.75 29.19 -6.99
CA MET A 318 2.17 29.30 -7.36
C MET A 318 2.35 29.39 -8.88
N LEU A 319 1.62 28.62 -9.67
CA LEU A 319 1.67 28.63 -11.13
C LEU A 319 1.13 29.94 -11.69
N ARG A 320 0.05 30.49 -11.11
CA ARG A 320 -0.48 31.82 -11.46
C ARG A 320 0.54 32.94 -11.16
N GLU A 321 1.18 32.88 -9.98
CA GLU A 321 2.25 33.84 -9.60
C GLU A 321 3.49 33.71 -10.53
N ALA A 322 3.70 32.54 -11.15
CA ALA A 322 4.74 32.31 -12.15
C ALA A 322 4.34 32.75 -13.56
N GLY A 323 3.11 33.25 -13.77
CA GLY A 323 2.65 33.82 -15.03
C GLY A 323 1.88 32.86 -15.93
N ALA A 324 1.38 31.74 -15.44
CA ALA A 324 0.53 30.84 -16.20
C ALA A 324 -0.73 31.55 -16.71
N ALA A 325 -1.06 31.39 -17.99
CA ALA A 325 -2.28 31.97 -18.59
C ALA A 325 -3.52 31.22 -18.12
N GLU A 326 -3.47 29.87 -18.19
CA GLU A 326 -4.52 28.99 -17.70
C GLU A 326 -3.88 27.79 -16.95
N VAL A 327 -4.61 27.25 -15.96
CA VAL A 327 -4.18 26.09 -15.17
C VAL A 327 -5.30 25.06 -15.12
N HIS A 328 -5.15 23.99 -15.87
CA HIS A 328 -6.07 22.88 -15.96
C HIS A 328 -5.54 21.68 -15.17
N ILE A 329 -6.23 21.30 -14.10
CA ILE A 329 -5.82 20.18 -13.25
C ILE A 329 -6.42 18.90 -13.79
N ARG A 330 -5.61 17.85 -13.90
CA ARG A 330 -6.00 16.50 -14.32
C ARG A 330 -5.46 15.50 -13.33
N ILE A 331 -6.34 14.71 -12.75
CA ILE A 331 -6.04 13.75 -11.68
C ILE A 331 -6.12 12.34 -12.25
N SER A 332 -5.01 11.60 -12.14
CA SER A 332 -4.89 10.24 -12.71
C SER A 332 -5.54 9.15 -11.86
N SER A 333 -6.40 9.51 -10.90
CA SER A 333 -7.30 8.63 -10.17
C SER A 333 -8.72 9.20 -10.16
N PRO A 334 -9.74 8.38 -9.78
CA PRO A 334 -11.06 8.89 -9.43
C PRO A 334 -11.04 9.78 -8.17
N PRO A 335 -12.12 10.53 -7.89
CA PRO A 335 -12.25 11.26 -6.63
C PRO A 335 -12.21 10.33 -5.43
N VAL A 336 -11.39 10.65 -4.42
CA VAL A 336 -11.35 9.91 -3.14
C VAL A 336 -12.53 10.34 -2.29
N LEU A 337 -13.51 9.44 -2.12
CA LEU A 337 -14.79 9.72 -1.46
C LEU A 337 -14.92 9.13 -0.05
N TRP A 338 -14.12 8.10 0.24
CA TRP A 338 -14.22 7.29 1.45
C TRP A 338 -12.86 7.11 2.12
N PRO A 339 -12.83 6.91 3.46
CA PRO A 339 -11.59 6.62 4.17
C PRO A 339 -11.03 5.25 3.78
N CYS A 340 -9.80 4.97 4.16
CA CYS A 340 -9.19 3.66 4.02
C CYS A 340 -9.04 3.01 5.40
N PHE A 341 -9.37 1.68 5.49
CA PHE A 341 -9.19 0.87 6.69
C PHE A 341 -8.01 -0.12 6.56
N PHE A 342 -7.31 -0.12 5.43
CA PHE A 342 -6.30 -1.12 5.04
C PHE A 342 -4.88 -0.54 4.94
N GLY A 343 -4.61 0.54 5.70
CA GLY A 343 -3.25 1.07 5.87
C GLY A 343 -2.87 2.23 4.96
N ILE A 344 -3.84 2.88 4.27
CA ILE A 344 -3.61 4.19 3.66
C ILE A 344 -4.02 5.26 4.64
N ASP A 345 -3.12 6.21 4.91
CA ASP A 345 -3.38 7.36 5.79
C ASP A 345 -4.30 8.39 5.11
N PHE A 346 -5.55 7.98 4.84
CA PHE A 346 -6.59 8.90 4.44
C PHE A 346 -7.28 9.48 5.67
N PRO A 347 -7.60 10.78 5.63
CA PRO A 347 -8.32 11.42 6.72
C PRO A 347 -9.75 10.89 6.84
N THR A 348 -10.45 11.34 7.89
CA THR A 348 -11.89 11.07 8.02
C THR A 348 -12.66 11.55 6.78
N ARG A 349 -13.81 10.95 6.52
CA ARG A 349 -14.64 11.32 5.37
C ARG A 349 -14.95 12.83 5.33
N ALA A 350 -15.12 13.48 6.48
CA ALA A 350 -15.39 14.91 6.57
C ALA A 350 -14.24 15.79 6.04
N GLU A 351 -13.01 15.29 6.05
CA GLU A 351 -11.85 16.01 5.55
C GLU A 351 -11.53 15.72 4.08
N LEU A 352 -12.19 14.71 3.47
CA LEU A 352 -12.05 14.39 2.05
C LEU A 352 -12.84 15.43 1.24
N ILE A 353 -12.15 16.27 0.47
CA ILE A 353 -12.79 17.39 -0.25
C ILE A 353 -13.89 16.91 -1.20
N ALA A 354 -13.65 15.80 -1.90
CA ALA A 354 -14.59 15.25 -2.86
C ALA A 354 -15.81 14.55 -2.22
N SER A 355 -15.78 14.30 -0.89
CA SER A 355 -16.93 13.70 -0.19
C SER A 355 -18.09 14.68 0.01
N SER A 356 -17.81 15.99 -0.03
CA SER A 356 -18.78 17.05 0.27
C SER A 356 -18.95 18.08 -0.85
N MET A 357 -18.09 18.07 -1.87
CA MET A 357 -18.07 19.03 -2.98
C MET A 357 -18.16 18.32 -4.32
N SER A 358 -18.91 18.92 -5.28
CA SER A 358 -18.85 18.50 -6.68
C SER A 358 -17.48 18.82 -7.30
N VAL A 359 -17.19 18.23 -8.47
CA VAL A 359 -15.96 18.49 -9.20
C VAL A 359 -15.79 19.99 -9.50
N GLU A 360 -16.86 20.68 -9.87
CA GLU A 360 -16.87 22.13 -10.12
C GLU A 360 -16.57 22.94 -8.85
N GLN A 361 -17.17 22.52 -7.72
CA GLN A 361 -16.88 23.19 -6.43
C GLN A 361 -15.45 22.97 -5.98
N VAL A 362 -14.89 21.76 -6.19
CA VAL A 362 -13.46 21.47 -5.93
C VAL A 362 -12.59 22.35 -6.84
N ARG A 363 -12.88 22.40 -8.16
CA ARG A 363 -12.19 23.28 -9.11
C ARG A 363 -12.13 24.72 -8.62
N ASP A 364 -13.28 25.27 -8.25
CA ASP A 364 -13.40 26.66 -7.80
C ASP A 364 -12.62 26.87 -6.49
N SER A 365 -12.68 25.90 -5.57
CA SER A 365 -11.97 25.98 -4.29
C SER A 365 -10.46 25.96 -4.43
N ILE A 366 -9.91 25.29 -5.44
CA ILE A 366 -8.47 25.25 -5.72
C ILE A 366 -8.02 26.38 -6.66
N GLY A 367 -8.96 27.08 -7.31
CA GLY A 367 -8.68 28.22 -8.21
C GLY A 367 -8.21 27.81 -9.61
N ALA A 368 -8.52 26.60 -10.07
CA ALA A 368 -8.18 26.10 -11.39
C ALA A 368 -9.20 26.53 -12.45
N ASP A 369 -8.78 26.63 -13.72
CA ASP A 369 -9.69 26.92 -14.86
C ASP A 369 -10.54 25.68 -15.20
N SER A 370 -9.99 24.50 -15.07
CA SER A 370 -10.75 23.25 -15.16
C SER A 370 -10.14 22.16 -14.26
N LEU A 371 -10.99 21.20 -13.88
CA LEU A 371 -10.60 20.00 -13.13
C LEU A 371 -11.30 18.79 -13.73
N ALA A 372 -10.55 17.72 -13.94
CA ALA A 372 -11.12 16.42 -14.28
C ALA A 372 -10.32 15.29 -13.62
N TYR A 373 -11.02 14.18 -13.42
CA TYR A 373 -10.51 12.94 -12.82
C TYR A 373 -10.59 11.82 -13.85
N LEU A 374 -9.71 10.84 -13.71
CA LEU A 374 -9.81 9.57 -14.43
C LEU A 374 -11.02 8.79 -13.91
N SER A 375 -11.72 8.11 -14.81
CA SER A 375 -12.81 7.20 -14.43
C SER A 375 -12.28 5.97 -13.66
N ILE A 376 -13.16 5.31 -12.89
CA ILE A 376 -12.83 4.03 -12.23
C ILE A 376 -12.45 3.00 -13.29
N ASP A 377 -13.21 2.91 -14.37
CA ASP A 377 -12.98 1.94 -15.45
C ASP A 377 -11.64 2.18 -16.14
N GLY A 378 -11.30 3.44 -16.44
CA GLY A 378 -9.99 3.81 -17.00
C GLY A 378 -8.82 3.46 -16.08
N MET A 379 -8.98 3.71 -14.77
CA MET A 379 -7.98 3.35 -13.77
C MET A 379 -7.82 1.83 -13.66
N VAL A 380 -8.90 1.08 -13.52
CA VAL A 380 -8.87 -0.40 -13.43
C VAL A 380 -8.25 -1.01 -14.68
N ALA A 381 -8.67 -0.57 -15.87
CA ALA A 381 -8.10 -1.04 -17.14
C ALA A 381 -6.59 -0.81 -17.22
N ALA A 382 -6.09 0.35 -16.78
CA ALA A 382 -4.66 0.67 -16.79
C ALA A 382 -3.82 -0.25 -15.90
N THR A 383 -4.39 -0.77 -14.80
CA THR A 383 -3.69 -1.73 -13.93
C THR A 383 -3.54 -3.10 -14.55
N GLY A 384 -4.45 -3.52 -15.42
CA GLY A 384 -4.52 -4.87 -15.96
C GLY A 384 -4.95 -5.95 -14.96
N GLN A 385 -5.45 -5.59 -13.76
CA GLN A 385 -5.81 -6.53 -12.70
C GLN A 385 -7.30 -6.92 -12.68
N GLY A 386 -8.11 -6.33 -13.54
CA GLY A 386 -9.54 -6.63 -13.62
C GLY A 386 -10.27 -6.40 -12.28
N THR A 387 -11.02 -7.39 -11.82
CA THR A 387 -11.84 -7.31 -10.60
C THR A 387 -11.07 -7.61 -9.30
N SER A 388 -9.77 -7.93 -9.38
CA SER A 388 -8.95 -8.32 -8.22
C SER A 388 -8.36 -7.11 -7.48
N LEU A 389 -9.12 -6.01 -7.38
CA LEU A 389 -8.69 -4.74 -6.77
C LEU A 389 -9.60 -4.32 -5.61
N CYS A 390 -9.01 -3.80 -4.55
CA CYS A 390 -9.74 -3.02 -3.55
C CYS A 390 -9.93 -1.59 -4.06
N LEU A 391 -11.18 -1.16 -4.22
CA LEU A 391 -11.59 0.16 -4.67
C LEU A 391 -12.30 0.97 -3.57
N GLY A 392 -12.28 0.51 -2.31
CA GLY A 392 -13.09 1.02 -1.22
C GLY A 392 -12.98 2.54 -0.99
N CYS A 393 -11.78 3.13 -1.18
CA CYS A 393 -11.58 4.58 -1.03
C CYS A 393 -12.29 5.41 -2.12
N PHE A 394 -12.65 4.82 -3.25
CA PHE A 394 -13.40 5.47 -4.34
C PHE A 394 -14.89 5.14 -4.30
N THR A 395 -15.26 3.91 -3.97
CA THR A 395 -16.64 3.40 -4.07
C THR A 395 -17.40 3.34 -2.74
N GLY A 396 -16.69 3.18 -1.62
CA GLY A 396 -17.25 2.86 -0.31
C GLY A 396 -17.57 1.37 -0.12
N GLU A 397 -17.30 0.54 -1.13
CA GLU A 397 -17.47 -0.91 -1.07
C GLU A 397 -16.13 -1.55 -0.74
N TYR A 398 -16.05 -2.17 0.44
CA TYR A 398 -14.82 -2.80 0.92
C TYR A 398 -14.90 -4.33 0.73
N PRO A 399 -13.77 -5.00 0.41
CA PRO A 399 -13.75 -6.45 0.21
C PRO A 399 -14.11 -7.28 1.43
N GLU A 400 -14.06 -6.68 2.62
CA GLU A 400 -14.51 -7.30 3.87
C GLU A 400 -15.40 -6.34 4.67
N THR A 401 -16.22 -6.90 5.55
CA THR A 401 -17.06 -6.10 6.44
C THR A 401 -16.19 -5.38 7.47
N ILE A 402 -16.28 -4.07 7.50
CA ILE A 402 -15.60 -3.24 8.50
C ILE A 402 -16.42 -3.26 9.79
N PRO A 403 -15.88 -3.72 10.94
CA PRO A 403 -16.59 -3.69 12.21
C PRO A 403 -17.01 -2.27 12.60
N ALA A 404 -18.19 -2.14 13.21
CA ALA A 404 -18.67 -0.85 13.71
C ALA A 404 -17.68 -0.29 14.74
N GLY A 405 -17.32 0.99 14.58
CA GLY A 405 -16.36 1.64 15.49
C GLY A 405 -14.88 1.39 15.16
N THR A 406 -14.58 0.68 14.05
CA THR A 406 -13.18 0.55 13.57
C THR A 406 -12.58 1.94 13.37
N PRO A 407 -11.47 2.29 14.03
CA PRO A 407 -10.83 3.59 13.85
C PRO A 407 -10.32 3.75 12.41
N VAL A 408 -10.50 4.93 11.85
CA VAL A 408 -9.89 5.28 10.56
C VAL A 408 -8.40 5.55 10.79
N PRO A 409 -7.48 4.91 10.08
CA PRO A 409 -6.05 5.18 10.19
C PRO A 409 -5.75 6.69 10.07
N GLY A 410 -4.78 7.19 10.86
CA GLY A 410 -4.41 8.61 10.87
C GLY A 410 -5.34 9.53 11.66
N THR A 411 -6.39 9.00 12.32
CA THR A 411 -7.21 9.77 13.27
C THR A 411 -6.64 9.68 14.69
N PRO A 412 -6.97 10.63 15.62
CA PRO A 412 -6.49 10.58 17.01
C PRO A 412 -6.88 9.30 17.75
N ASP A 413 -7.99 8.69 17.38
CA ASP A 413 -8.53 7.47 18.00
C ASP A 413 -8.00 6.19 17.33
N ALA A 414 -7.24 6.31 16.23
CA ALA A 414 -6.63 5.16 15.57
C ALA A 414 -5.38 4.71 16.34
N THR A 415 -5.26 3.40 16.55
CA THR A 415 -4.01 2.82 17.05
C THR A 415 -2.92 3.12 16.00
N PRO A 416 -1.77 3.71 16.37
CA PRO A 416 -0.71 3.97 15.40
C PRO A 416 -0.19 2.65 14.82
N CYS A 417 -0.12 2.60 13.51
CA CYS A 417 0.51 1.49 12.77
C CYS A 417 2.01 1.37 13.06
#